data_527f69766a411ba8363f6531071ba1a9
#
_entry.id   527f69766a411ba8363f6531071ba1a9
#
_cell.length_a   1.000
_cell.length_b   1.000
_cell.length_c   1.000
_cell.angle_alpha   90.00
_cell.angle_beta   90.00
_cell.angle_gamma   90.00
#
_symmetry.space_group_name_H-M   'P 1'
#
loop_
_entity.id
_entity.type
_entity.pdbx_description
1 polymer ?
#
loop_
_entity_poly.entity_id
_entity_poly.type
_entity_poly.pdbx_seq_one_letter_code
_entity_poly.pdbx_strand_id
1 'polypeptide(L)'
;MTKTGILKPKSVAETHQLMKVALGEEKADLTVVNAKVVNVYTGEILSDLGIAVKGKWIAYVGQKAGDSIGPQTEVIDAKGQTIIPGLIDGHTHIAWLFTPAEFLKYAICGGTTTVVTETLEPYFVCGYDGIIDFLESLRDQPIKFLATAPAMVSISRTAREMSLEILAKLLARDDILGLGESYWQVILQEPAQILPRFEQALAAGKTLEGHSAGAGDKKLAAYVAGGISSCHEPINAAQVLERLRMGLHIMVREGSIRRDLAEIAKIKDTGID
;
A
#
# COMPACT_ATOMS: atom_id res chain seq x y z
N MET A 1 24.26 -2.66 4.78
CA MET A 1 22.97 -2.13 4.34
C MET A 1 21.95 -2.40 5.44
N THR A 2 21.51 -1.40 6.17
CA THR A 2 20.47 -1.53 7.19
C THR A 2 19.16 -1.80 6.48
N LYS A 3 18.58 -2.98 6.72
CA LYS A 3 17.24 -3.31 6.22
C LYS A 3 16.27 -2.27 6.75
N THR A 4 15.54 -1.62 5.86
CA THR A 4 14.45 -0.71 6.24
C THR A 4 13.48 -1.51 7.12
N GLY A 5 13.23 -1.06 8.35
CA GLY A 5 12.46 -1.83 9.34
C GLY A 5 10.95 -1.93 9.07
N ILE A 6 10.49 -1.52 7.88
CA ILE A 6 9.06 -1.36 7.55
C ILE A 6 8.32 -2.70 7.54
N LEU A 7 8.93 -3.73 6.97
CA LEU A 7 8.33 -5.07 6.82
C LEU A 7 9.01 -6.14 7.68
N LYS A 8 9.84 -5.75 8.65
CA LYS A 8 10.47 -6.74 9.56
C LYS A 8 9.41 -7.43 10.42
N PRO A 9 9.41 -8.76 10.46
CA PRO A 9 8.58 -9.50 11.40
C PRO A 9 8.96 -9.13 12.84
N LYS A 10 7.99 -9.27 13.75
CA LYS A 10 8.23 -9.11 15.18
C LYS A 10 9.25 -10.13 15.67
N SER A 11 10.17 -9.72 16.52
CA SER A 11 11.04 -10.64 17.25
C SER A 11 10.23 -11.44 18.28
N VAL A 12 10.80 -12.54 18.77
CA VAL A 12 10.17 -13.32 19.84
C VAL A 12 9.96 -12.48 21.10
N ALA A 13 10.92 -11.61 21.44
CA ALA A 13 10.80 -10.71 22.60
C ALA A 13 9.66 -9.70 22.43
N GLU A 14 9.56 -9.03 21.27
CA GLU A 14 8.44 -8.12 20.97
C GLU A 14 7.10 -8.85 21.01
N THR A 15 7.02 -10.05 20.44
CA THR A 15 5.80 -10.85 20.46
C THR A 15 5.38 -11.19 21.89
N HIS A 16 6.32 -11.64 22.73
CA HIS A 16 6.04 -11.95 24.15
C HIS A 16 5.59 -10.72 24.93
N GLN A 17 6.22 -9.56 24.68
CA GLN A 17 5.82 -8.30 25.29
C GLN A 17 4.40 -7.88 24.90
N LEU A 18 4.04 -8.01 23.61
CA LEU A 18 2.69 -7.72 23.13
C LEU A 18 1.64 -8.63 23.79
N MET A 19 1.96 -9.92 23.97
CA MET A 19 1.06 -10.85 24.68
C MET A 19 0.83 -10.42 26.12
N LYS A 20 1.86 -10.01 26.85
CA LYS A 20 1.73 -9.50 28.24
C LYS A 20 0.89 -8.23 28.32
N VAL A 21 1.10 -7.29 27.39
CA VAL A 21 0.27 -6.07 27.31
C VAL A 21 -1.19 -6.42 27.04
N ALA A 22 -1.45 -7.34 26.10
CA ALA A 22 -2.80 -7.80 25.80
C ALA A 22 -3.50 -8.45 27.00
N LEU A 23 -2.75 -9.14 27.88
CA LEU A 23 -3.25 -9.74 29.12
C LEU A 23 -3.34 -8.74 30.30
N GLY A 24 -2.88 -7.50 30.13
CA GLY A 24 -2.82 -6.50 31.21
C GLY A 24 -1.66 -6.70 32.21
N GLU A 25 -0.80 -7.70 31.98
CA GLU A 25 0.35 -8.05 32.83
C GLU A 25 1.49 -7.02 32.69
N GLU A 26 1.61 -6.38 31.53
CA GLU A 26 2.55 -5.30 31.24
C GLU A 26 1.79 -4.05 30.76
N LYS A 27 2.37 -2.87 30.98
CA LYS A 27 1.71 -1.62 30.63
C LYS A 27 2.03 -1.20 29.19
N ALA A 28 1.01 -0.68 28.51
CA ALA A 28 1.10 -0.10 27.19
C ALA A 28 1.92 1.21 27.19
N ASP A 29 2.48 1.56 26.05
CA ASP A 29 3.10 2.87 25.88
C ASP A 29 2.04 3.94 25.55
N LEU A 30 1.01 3.54 24.79
CA LEU A 30 -0.13 4.38 24.45
C LEU A 30 -1.41 3.56 24.53
N THR A 31 -2.47 4.16 25.06
CA THR A 31 -3.82 3.56 25.07
C THR A 31 -4.84 4.57 24.58
N VAL A 32 -5.62 4.19 23.57
CA VAL A 32 -6.82 4.95 23.17
C VAL A 32 -8.02 4.35 23.90
N VAL A 33 -8.86 5.20 24.50
CA VAL A 33 -10.08 4.78 25.19
C VAL A 33 -11.32 5.47 24.63
N ASN A 34 -12.51 4.97 24.98
CA ASN A 34 -13.79 5.55 24.61
C ASN A 34 -13.97 5.73 23.10
N ALA A 35 -13.57 4.73 22.29
CA ALA A 35 -13.62 4.77 20.84
C ALA A 35 -14.76 3.91 20.26
N LYS A 36 -15.22 4.29 19.08
CA LYS A 36 -15.80 3.34 18.12
C LYS A 36 -14.69 2.87 17.20
N VAL A 37 -14.61 1.59 16.91
CA VAL A 37 -13.55 1.03 16.06
C VAL A 37 -14.17 0.34 14.85
N VAL A 38 -13.72 0.70 13.65
CA VAL A 38 -14.07 -0.02 12.44
C VAL A 38 -13.26 -1.30 12.38
N ASN A 39 -13.93 -2.43 12.46
CA ASN A 39 -13.33 -3.74 12.23
C ASN A 39 -13.31 -4.01 10.72
N VAL A 40 -12.15 -3.87 10.09
CA VAL A 40 -12.00 -4.03 8.64
C VAL A 40 -12.11 -5.48 8.14
N TYR A 41 -12.12 -6.46 9.06
CA TYR A 41 -12.32 -7.87 8.69
C TYR A 41 -13.81 -8.23 8.59
N THR A 42 -14.65 -7.56 9.38
CA THR A 42 -16.08 -7.85 9.46
C THR A 42 -16.96 -6.73 8.91
N GLY A 43 -16.38 -5.54 8.65
CA GLY A 43 -17.11 -4.34 8.23
C GLY A 43 -17.91 -3.67 9.36
N GLU A 44 -17.85 -4.17 10.60
CA GLU A 44 -18.61 -3.66 11.73
C GLU A 44 -18.00 -2.38 12.31
N ILE A 45 -18.86 -1.51 12.87
CA ILE A 45 -18.45 -0.39 13.73
C ILE A 45 -18.78 -0.78 15.17
N LEU A 46 -17.77 -1.14 15.92
CA LEU A 46 -17.89 -1.62 17.30
C LEU A 46 -17.70 -0.46 18.27
N SER A 47 -18.65 -0.29 19.23
CA SER A 47 -18.63 0.77 20.23
C SER A 47 -17.93 0.35 21.52
N ASP A 48 -17.57 1.35 22.34
CA ASP A 48 -16.98 1.18 23.67
C ASP A 48 -15.69 0.36 23.68
N LEU A 49 -14.87 0.53 22.65
CA LEU A 49 -13.58 -0.12 22.53
C LEU A 49 -12.43 0.83 22.85
N GLY A 50 -11.29 0.23 23.12
CA GLY A 50 -10.01 0.92 23.21
C GLY A 50 -8.93 0.13 22.47
N ILE A 51 -7.78 0.76 22.30
CA ILE A 51 -6.61 0.21 21.60
C ILE A 51 -5.39 0.40 22.51
N ALA A 52 -4.69 -0.69 22.86
CA ALA A 52 -3.42 -0.64 23.56
C ALA A 52 -2.26 -0.87 22.59
N VAL A 53 -1.24 -0.02 22.67
CA VAL A 53 -0.07 0.00 21.78
C VAL A 53 1.20 -0.19 22.60
N LYS A 54 2.11 -1.03 22.08
CA LYS A 54 3.46 -1.21 22.63
C LYS A 54 4.50 -1.09 21.52
N GLY A 55 5.43 -0.16 21.67
CA GLY A 55 6.37 0.21 20.59
C GLY A 55 5.60 0.64 19.35
N LYS A 56 5.81 -0.05 18.24
CA LYS A 56 5.14 0.22 16.96
C LYS A 56 3.97 -0.72 16.66
N TRP A 57 3.51 -1.50 17.63
CA TRP A 57 2.53 -2.55 17.41
C TRP A 57 1.27 -2.35 18.23
N ILE A 58 0.12 -2.64 17.66
CA ILE A 58 -1.13 -2.79 18.40
C ILE A 58 -1.05 -4.13 19.15
N ALA A 59 -1.15 -4.05 20.49
CA ALA A 59 -1.16 -5.22 21.37
C ALA A 59 -2.57 -5.74 21.61
N TYR A 60 -3.55 -4.82 21.74
CA TYR A 60 -4.92 -5.18 22.07
C TYR A 60 -5.92 -4.19 21.45
N VAL A 61 -7.06 -4.72 21.01
CA VAL A 61 -8.23 -3.94 20.61
C VAL A 61 -9.45 -4.56 21.29
N GLY A 62 -10.15 -3.80 22.16
CA GLY A 62 -11.32 -4.31 22.85
C GLY A 62 -11.70 -3.44 24.05
N GLN A 63 -12.73 -3.89 24.80
CA GLN A 63 -13.31 -3.13 25.92
C GLN A 63 -12.35 -2.98 27.12
N LYS A 64 -11.38 -3.88 27.28
CA LYS A 64 -10.45 -3.90 28.42
C LYS A 64 -9.10 -3.25 28.13
N ALA A 65 -8.99 -2.41 27.10
CA ALA A 65 -7.74 -1.71 26.81
C ALA A 65 -7.22 -0.88 28.00
N GLY A 66 -8.11 -0.40 28.85
CA GLY A 66 -7.78 0.31 30.10
C GLY A 66 -6.95 -0.50 31.08
N ASP A 67 -7.01 -1.83 31.06
CA ASP A 67 -6.24 -2.70 31.98
C ASP A 67 -4.73 -2.56 31.76
N SER A 68 -4.33 -2.12 30.55
CA SER A 68 -2.93 -1.90 30.17
C SER A 68 -2.43 -0.48 30.49
N ILE A 69 -3.24 0.39 31.10
CA ILE A 69 -2.82 1.74 31.47
C ILE A 69 -1.94 1.67 32.75
N GLY A 70 -0.84 2.41 32.69
CA GLY A 70 0.08 2.58 33.83
C GLY A 70 0.54 4.04 33.95
N PRO A 71 1.39 4.35 34.94
CA PRO A 71 1.81 5.73 35.23
C PRO A 71 2.53 6.43 34.07
N GLN A 72 3.11 5.68 33.13
CA GLN A 72 3.86 6.19 31.98
C GLN A 72 3.11 6.00 30.66
N THR A 73 1.90 5.43 30.69
CA THR A 73 1.10 5.22 29.49
C THR A 73 0.51 6.56 29.03
N GLU A 74 0.76 6.94 27.80
CA GLU A 74 0.02 8.02 27.15
C GLU A 74 -1.43 7.58 26.92
N VAL A 75 -2.41 8.40 27.33
CA VAL A 75 -3.83 8.07 27.17
C VAL A 75 -4.50 9.08 26.28
N ILE A 76 -5.10 8.60 25.20
CA ILE A 76 -5.93 9.39 24.28
C ILE A 76 -7.39 9.01 24.50
N ASP A 77 -8.20 9.97 24.95
CA ASP A 77 -9.65 9.80 25.01
C ASP A 77 -10.27 10.16 23.65
N ALA A 78 -10.78 9.16 22.95
CA ALA A 78 -11.41 9.33 21.65
C ALA A 78 -12.80 10.01 21.73
N LYS A 79 -13.38 10.16 22.95
CA LYS A 79 -14.66 10.86 23.18
C LYS A 79 -15.79 10.35 22.27
N GLY A 80 -15.83 9.05 22.02
CA GLY A 80 -16.82 8.41 21.16
C GLY A 80 -16.58 8.58 19.66
N GLN A 81 -15.44 9.15 19.26
CA GLN A 81 -15.06 9.24 17.84
C GLN A 81 -14.79 7.86 17.24
N THR A 82 -14.97 7.77 15.95
CA THR A 82 -14.69 6.54 15.19
C THR A 82 -13.23 6.49 14.77
N ILE A 83 -12.56 5.40 15.16
CA ILE A 83 -11.18 5.10 14.74
C ILE A 83 -11.22 4.12 13.58
N ILE A 84 -10.43 4.42 12.56
CA ILE A 84 -10.18 3.55 11.42
C ILE A 84 -8.68 3.26 11.32
N PRO A 85 -8.25 2.17 10.68
CA PRO A 85 -6.85 2.02 10.26
C PRO A 85 -6.42 3.22 9.41
N GLY A 86 -5.15 3.61 9.51
CA GLY A 86 -4.62 4.65 8.64
C GLY A 86 -4.78 4.28 7.16
N LEU A 87 -5.13 5.25 6.33
CA LEU A 87 -5.34 5.04 4.90
C LEU A 87 -4.03 4.64 4.22
N ILE A 88 -4.15 3.81 3.18
CA ILE A 88 -3.04 3.38 2.33
C ILE A 88 -3.27 3.99 0.95
N ASP A 89 -2.35 4.85 0.52
CA ASP A 89 -2.26 5.23 -0.88
C ASP A 89 -1.46 4.14 -1.61
N GLY A 90 -2.17 3.26 -2.30
CA GLY A 90 -1.60 2.06 -2.90
C GLY A 90 -0.89 2.31 -4.23
N HIS A 91 -1.06 3.50 -4.84
CA HIS A 91 -0.41 3.85 -6.10
C HIS A 91 -0.35 5.37 -6.28
N THR A 92 0.84 5.93 -6.33
CA THR A 92 1.05 7.36 -6.58
C THR A 92 2.39 7.64 -7.27
N HIS A 93 2.49 8.83 -7.88
CA HIS A 93 3.68 9.32 -8.59
C HIS A 93 4.20 10.59 -7.88
N ILE A 94 4.80 10.46 -6.70
CA ILE A 94 5.25 11.60 -5.90
C ILE A 94 6.24 12.46 -6.69
N ALA A 95 7.21 11.81 -7.36
CA ALA A 95 8.31 12.49 -8.02
C ALA A 95 7.91 13.39 -9.20
N TRP A 96 6.66 13.33 -9.68
CA TRP A 96 6.21 14.19 -10.78
C TRP A 96 6.04 15.64 -10.36
N LEU A 97 5.47 15.88 -9.17
CA LEU A 97 5.01 17.22 -8.79
C LEU A 97 5.48 17.66 -7.40
N PHE A 98 5.91 16.71 -6.56
CA PHE A 98 6.20 16.99 -5.16
C PHE A 98 7.57 16.50 -4.73
N THR A 99 8.18 17.24 -3.81
CA THR A 99 9.18 16.64 -2.92
C THR A 99 8.45 15.81 -1.84
N PRO A 100 9.10 14.81 -1.23
CA PRO A 100 8.48 14.04 -0.14
C PRO A 100 7.94 14.95 0.99
N ALA A 101 8.66 15.99 1.36
CA ALA A 101 8.26 16.91 2.42
C ALA A 101 6.97 17.69 2.09
N GLU A 102 6.79 18.11 0.85
CA GLU A 102 5.56 18.78 0.44
C GLU A 102 4.39 17.80 0.36
N PHE A 103 4.60 16.62 -0.20
CA PHE A 103 3.57 15.58 -0.28
C PHE A 103 3.03 15.20 1.11
N LEU A 104 3.92 15.04 2.08
CA LEU A 104 3.58 14.68 3.45
C LEU A 104 2.59 15.62 4.13
N LYS A 105 2.66 16.92 3.86
CA LYS A 105 1.75 17.91 4.44
C LYS A 105 0.28 17.60 4.13
N TYR A 106 0.02 17.09 2.95
CA TYR A 106 -1.34 16.72 2.50
C TYR A 106 -1.71 15.31 2.90
N ALA A 107 -0.81 14.35 2.71
CA ALA A 107 -1.06 12.93 2.98
C ALA A 107 -1.40 12.69 4.46
N ILE A 108 -0.64 13.26 5.39
CA ILE A 108 -0.86 13.08 6.83
C ILE A 108 -2.19 13.71 7.26
N CYS A 109 -2.49 14.94 6.80
CA CYS A 109 -3.75 15.60 7.12
C CYS A 109 -4.97 14.84 6.59
N GLY A 110 -4.81 14.09 5.50
CA GLY A 110 -5.84 13.19 4.94
C GLY A 110 -5.96 11.85 5.66
N GLY A 111 -5.11 11.57 6.66
CA GLY A 111 -5.11 10.28 7.39
C GLY A 111 -4.34 9.16 6.69
N THR A 112 -3.55 9.47 5.66
CA THR A 112 -2.69 8.48 4.99
C THR A 112 -1.48 8.18 5.87
N THR A 113 -1.25 6.89 6.13
CA THR A 113 -0.13 6.39 6.96
C THR A 113 0.84 5.49 6.21
N THR A 114 0.47 5.08 5.01
CA THR A 114 1.32 4.27 4.12
C THR A 114 1.12 4.71 2.68
N VAL A 115 2.21 4.81 1.94
CA VAL A 115 2.21 5.21 0.53
C VAL A 115 3.06 4.23 -0.26
N VAL A 116 2.54 3.81 -1.41
CA VAL A 116 3.28 3.06 -2.43
C VAL A 116 3.49 3.98 -3.63
N THR A 117 4.74 4.33 -3.91
CA THR A 117 5.06 5.25 -5.01
C THR A 117 5.74 4.54 -6.17
N GLU A 118 5.44 4.98 -7.38
CA GLU A 118 6.18 4.62 -8.58
C GLU A 118 7.60 5.22 -8.53
N THR A 119 8.54 4.53 -9.20
CA THR A 119 9.93 4.99 -9.34
C THR A 119 10.39 5.11 -10.81
N LEU A 120 9.41 5.11 -11.72
CA LEU A 120 9.68 5.22 -13.16
C LEU A 120 10.32 6.56 -13.52
N GLU A 121 9.84 7.66 -12.93
CA GLU A 121 10.28 9.01 -13.23
C GLU A 121 11.73 9.26 -12.80
N PRO A 122 12.14 8.96 -11.56
CA PRO A 122 13.56 9.04 -11.16
C PRO A 122 14.46 8.20 -12.06
N TYR A 123 13.97 7.03 -12.51
CA TYR A 123 14.74 6.19 -13.42
C TYR A 123 14.98 6.84 -14.78
N PHE A 124 13.97 7.46 -15.36
CA PHE A 124 14.13 8.13 -16.68
C PHE A 124 15.13 9.27 -16.63
N VAL A 125 15.19 10.01 -15.54
CA VAL A 125 16.08 11.16 -15.39
C VAL A 125 17.51 10.74 -15.04
N CYS A 126 17.68 9.93 -13.99
CA CYS A 126 18.97 9.62 -13.40
C CYS A 126 19.32 8.12 -13.37
N GLY A 127 18.49 7.24 -13.96
CA GLY A 127 18.74 5.80 -13.96
C GLY A 127 18.57 5.16 -12.59
N TYR A 128 19.33 4.10 -12.34
CA TYR A 128 19.30 3.36 -11.07
C TYR A 128 19.61 4.25 -9.86
N ASP A 129 20.63 5.09 -9.96
CA ASP A 129 21.05 5.98 -8.87
C ASP A 129 19.93 6.97 -8.51
N GLY A 130 19.18 7.46 -9.51
CA GLY A 130 18.02 8.31 -9.25
C GLY A 130 16.92 7.62 -8.46
N ILE A 131 16.67 6.33 -8.69
CA ILE A 131 15.75 5.56 -7.84
C ILE A 131 16.29 5.47 -6.42
N ILE A 132 17.58 5.16 -6.25
CA ILE A 132 18.19 4.99 -4.93
C ILE A 132 18.11 6.29 -4.14
N ASP A 133 18.50 7.41 -4.73
CA ASP A 133 18.47 8.73 -4.09
C ASP A 133 17.03 9.11 -3.70
N PHE A 134 16.06 8.83 -4.56
CA PHE A 134 14.65 9.05 -4.25
C PHE A 134 14.19 8.20 -3.07
N LEU A 135 14.47 6.89 -3.06
CA LEU A 135 14.12 6.00 -1.95
C LEU A 135 14.79 6.40 -0.64
N GLU A 136 16.04 6.86 -0.67
CA GLU A 136 16.72 7.38 0.53
C GLU A 136 16.03 8.65 1.06
N SER A 137 15.54 9.53 0.19
CA SER A 137 14.79 10.73 0.60
C SER A 137 13.45 10.42 1.27
N LEU A 138 12.90 9.22 1.07
CA LEU A 138 11.66 8.74 1.68
C LEU A 138 11.88 8.07 3.05
N ARG A 139 13.13 7.89 3.49
CA ARG A 139 13.43 7.28 4.79
C ARG A 139 13.15 8.24 5.94
N ASP A 140 12.92 7.64 7.11
CA ASP A 140 12.74 8.37 8.38
C ASP A 140 11.60 9.40 8.36
N GLN A 141 10.63 9.20 7.47
CA GLN A 141 9.43 10.02 7.41
C GLN A 141 8.39 9.53 8.44
N PRO A 142 7.45 10.41 8.87
CA PRO A 142 6.44 10.05 9.86
C PRO A 142 5.40 9.04 9.38
N ILE A 143 5.33 8.76 8.08
CA ILE A 143 4.51 7.70 7.48
C ILE A 143 5.39 6.70 6.75
N LYS A 144 4.83 5.53 6.43
CA LYS A 144 5.56 4.48 5.72
C LYS A 144 5.56 4.75 4.23
N PHE A 145 6.74 4.71 3.62
CA PHE A 145 6.89 4.71 2.17
C PHE A 145 7.39 3.35 1.69
N LEU A 146 6.71 2.83 0.70
CA LEU A 146 7.08 1.68 -0.10
C LEU A 146 7.07 2.13 -1.55
N ALA A 147 7.71 1.37 -2.42
CA ALA A 147 7.76 1.71 -3.82
C ALA A 147 7.64 0.47 -4.72
N THR A 148 7.46 0.71 -6.00
CA THR A 148 7.53 -0.32 -7.04
C THR A 148 8.74 -0.09 -7.92
N ALA A 149 9.33 -1.18 -8.41
CA ALA A 149 10.35 -1.12 -9.44
C ALA A 149 9.68 -0.85 -10.80
N PRO A 150 10.26 -0.03 -11.69
CA PRO A 150 9.65 0.25 -12.99
C PRO A 150 9.48 -1.02 -13.83
N ALA A 151 8.26 -1.25 -14.30
CA ALA A 151 7.98 -2.35 -15.24
C ALA A 151 8.62 -2.12 -16.62
N MET A 152 9.01 -0.88 -16.90
CA MET A 152 9.53 -0.43 -18.21
C MET A 152 8.53 -0.64 -19.36
N VAL A 153 7.27 -0.74 -19.02
CA VAL A 153 6.16 -0.79 -19.97
C VAL A 153 5.73 0.64 -20.22
N SER A 154 6.48 1.36 -21.06
CA SER A 154 6.19 2.73 -21.43
C SER A 154 5.62 2.79 -22.83
N ILE A 155 4.70 3.72 -23.05
CA ILE A 155 4.26 4.12 -24.40
C ILE A 155 5.34 4.90 -25.15
N SER A 156 6.41 5.33 -24.47
CA SER A 156 7.54 6.01 -25.09
C SER A 156 8.59 5.01 -25.58
N ARG A 157 8.82 5.00 -26.88
CA ARG A 157 9.87 4.17 -27.52
C ARG A 157 11.30 4.67 -27.26
N THR A 158 11.44 5.86 -26.67
CA THR A 158 12.74 6.49 -26.37
C THR A 158 13.10 6.34 -24.89
N ALA A 159 12.29 5.64 -24.11
CA ALA A 159 12.57 5.40 -22.71
C ALA A 159 13.84 4.55 -22.54
N ARG A 160 14.66 4.93 -21.58
CA ARG A 160 15.87 4.17 -21.22
C ARG A 160 15.50 2.78 -20.73
N GLU A 161 16.03 1.75 -21.37
CA GLU A 161 15.79 0.38 -20.93
C GLU A 161 16.46 0.08 -19.58
N MET A 162 15.78 -0.72 -18.77
CA MET A 162 16.33 -1.29 -17.54
C MET A 162 16.72 -2.74 -17.78
N SER A 163 17.97 -3.10 -17.49
CA SER A 163 18.41 -4.49 -17.56
C SER A 163 17.79 -5.34 -16.47
N LEU A 164 17.66 -6.65 -16.71
CA LEU A 164 17.18 -7.60 -15.69
C LEU A 164 18.09 -7.64 -14.45
N GLU A 165 19.39 -7.34 -14.59
CA GLU A 165 20.31 -7.24 -13.47
C GLU A 165 19.98 -6.06 -12.55
N ILE A 166 19.68 -4.89 -13.12
CA ILE A 166 19.25 -3.71 -12.36
C ILE A 166 17.91 -3.99 -11.68
N LEU A 167 16.98 -4.61 -12.40
CA LEU A 167 15.69 -5.00 -11.84
C LEU A 167 15.87 -5.94 -10.64
N ALA A 168 16.76 -6.96 -10.75
CA ALA A 168 17.06 -7.86 -9.65
C ALA A 168 17.53 -7.12 -8.40
N LYS A 169 18.40 -6.10 -8.55
CA LYS A 169 18.90 -5.28 -7.44
C LYS A 169 17.77 -4.50 -6.76
N LEU A 170 16.83 -3.99 -7.52
CA LEU A 170 15.65 -3.31 -6.98
C LEU A 170 14.72 -4.28 -6.26
N LEU A 171 14.37 -5.40 -6.88
CA LEU A 171 13.48 -6.40 -6.29
C LEU A 171 14.03 -7.05 -5.01
N ALA A 172 15.35 -7.06 -4.84
CA ALA A 172 15.98 -7.55 -3.60
C ALA A 172 15.81 -6.58 -2.40
N ARG A 173 15.29 -5.39 -2.60
CA ARG A 173 15.08 -4.41 -1.53
C ARG A 173 13.79 -4.68 -0.76
N ASP A 174 13.81 -4.40 0.54
CA ASP A 174 12.63 -4.57 1.41
C ASP A 174 11.58 -3.46 1.21
N ASP A 175 11.98 -2.28 0.70
CA ASP A 175 11.11 -1.15 0.43
C ASP A 175 10.48 -1.19 -0.99
N ILE A 176 10.85 -2.15 -1.82
CA ILE A 176 10.20 -2.43 -3.10
C ILE A 176 9.19 -3.56 -2.94
N LEU A 177 7.90 -3.26 -3.18
CA LEU A 177 6.80 -4.22 -3.07
C LEU A 177 6.65 -5.10 -4.31
N GLY A 178 6.88 -4.54 -5.47
CA GLY A 178 6.60 -5.23 -6.72
C GLY A 178 7.13 -4.52 -7.93
N LEU A 179 6.68 -5.00 -9.07
CA LEU A 179 6.85 -4.36 -10.36
C LEU A 179 5.69 -3.39 -10.56
N GLY A 180 5.98 -2.14 -10.92
CA GLY A 180 5.02 -1.05 -11.00
C GLY A 180 4.18 -1.06 -12.26
N GLU A 181 3.62 0.07 -12.54
CA GLU A 181 2.59 0.33 -13.55
C GLU A 181 2.80 -0.40 -14.89
N SER A 182 2.10 -1.52 -15.06
CA SER A 182 2.24 -2.41 -16.21
C SER A 182 1.07 -2.23 -17.18
N TYR A 183 1.30 -1.57 -18.33
CA TYR A 183 0.26 -1.29 -19.32
C TYR A 183 -0.13 -2.56 -20.11
N TRP A 184 -1.41 -2.93 -20.07
CA TRP A 184 -1.93 -4.15 -20.69
C TRP A 184 -1.67 -4.25 -22.20
N GLN A 185 -1.70 -3.11 -22.90
CA GLN A 185 -1.49 -3.07 -24.36
C GLN A 185 -0.11 -3.62 -24.75
N VAL A 186 0.93 -3.11 -24.08
CA VAL A 186 2.31 -3.50 -24.38
C VAL A 186 2.55 -4.95 -23.99
N ILE A 187 2.02 -5.39 -22.85
CA ILE A 187 2.17 -6.77 -22.40
C ILE A 187 1.57 -7.75 -23.42
N LEU A 188 0.39 -7.45 -23.97
CA LEU A 188 -0.26 -8.34 -24.93
C LEU A 188 0.34 -8.23 -26.35
N GLN A 189 0.98 -7.12 -26.67
CA GLN A 189 1.63 -6.92 -27.98
C GLN A 189 3.06 -7.48 -28.02
N GLU A 190 3.80 -7.34 -26.94
CA GLU A 190 5.23 -7.68 -26.86
C GLU A 190 5.54 -8.58 -25.64
N PRO A 191 4.84 -9.70 -25.46
CA PRO A 191 4.96 -10.52 -24.25
C PRO A 191 6.38 -11.04 -24.02
N ALA A 192 7.14 -11.33 -25.07
CA ALA A 192 8.50 -11.85 -24.97
C ALA A 192 9.47 -10.86 -24.29
N GLN A 193 9.21 -9.55 -24.35
CA GLN A 193 10.04 -8.54 -23.68
C GLN A 193 9.67 -8.36 -22.21
N ILE A 194 8.39 -8.55 -21.85
CA ILE A 194 7.86 -8.20 -20.54
C ILE A 194 7.82 -9.41 -19.60
N LEU A 195 7.43 -10.58 -20.08
CA LEU A 195 7.27 -11.76 -19.24
C LEU A 195 8.53 -12.17 -18.46
N PRO A 196 9.78 -12.02 -18.96
CA PRO A 196 10.96 -12.28 -18.15
C PRO A 196 11.09 -11.39 -16.91
N ARG A 197 10.59 -10.14 -16.97
CA ARG A 197 10.55 -9.22 -15.82
C ARG A 197 9.50 -9.65 -14.79
N PHE A 198 8.35 -10.12 -15.28
CA PHE A 198 7.28 -10.65 -14.44
C PHE A 198 7.74 -11.90 -13.72
N GLU A 199 8.35 -12.84 -14.44
CA GLU A 199 8.93 -14.05 -13.86
C GLU A 199 9.92 -13.71 -12.74
N GLN A 200 10.82 -12.75 -12.98
CA GLN A 200 11.81 -12.32 -12.02
C GLN A 200 11.18 -11.70 -10.76
N ALA A 201 10.14 -10.86 -10.92
CA ALA A 201 9.43 -10.26 -9.80
C ALA A 201 8.68 -11.32 -8.97
N LEU A 202 7.94 -12.22 -9.63
CA LEU A 202 7.23 -13.31 -8.96
C LEU A 202 8.17 -14.29 -8.27
N ALA A 203 9.30 -14.63 -8.87
CA ALA A 203 10.33 -15.48 -8.26
C ALA A 203 10.96 -14.82 -7.01
N ALA A 204 11.01 -13.50 -6.97
CA ALA A 204 11.44 -12.73 -5.79
C ALA A 204 10.32 -12.57 -4.73
N GLY A 205 9.15 -13.18 -4.92
CA GLY A 205 7.99 -13.06 -4.02
C GLY A 205 7.34 -11.66 -4.04
N LYS A 206 7.47 -10.93 -5.15
CA LYS A 206 6.97 -9.57 -5.33
C LYS A 206 5.67 -9.56 -6.14
N THR A 207 4.89 -8.50 -6.00
CA THR A 207 3.62 -8.31 -6.74
C THR A 207 3.83 -7.71 -8.12
N LEU A 208 2.83 -7.86 -8.97
CA LEU A 208 2.76 -7.16 -10.27
C LEU A 208 1.58 -6.19 -10.23
N GLU A 209 1.87 -4.91 -10.37
CA GLU A 209 0.86 -3.87 -10.40
C GLU A 209 0.43 -3.53 -11.82
N GLY A 210 -0.87 -3.31 -11.98
CA GLY A 210 -1.49 -3.20 -13.28
C GLY A 210 -2.02 -1.82 -13.63
N HIS A 211 -1.97 -1.53 -14.94
CA HIS A 211 -2.63 -0.42 -15.58
C HIS A 211 -3.58 -0.97 -16.66
N SER A 212 -4.84 -1.22 -16.31
CA SER A 212 -5.81 -1.89 -17.18
C SER A 212 -6.85 -0.96 -17.80
N ALA A 213 -6.54 0.35 -17.93
CA ALA A 213 -7.45 1.31 -18.55
C ALA A 213 -7.91 0.84 -19.94
N GLY A 214 -9.23 0.71 -20.15
CA GLY A 214 -9.80 0.27 -21.41
C GLY A 214 -9.68 -1.23 -21.72
N ALA A 215 -9.08 -2.03 -20.84
CA ALA A 215 -9.14 -3.49 -20.94
C ALA A 215 -10.48 -4.02 -20.41
N GLY A 216 -11.05 -4.99 -21.08
CA GLY A 216 -12.25 -5.72 -20.66
C GLY A 216 -12.29 -7.11 -21.30
N ASP A 217 -13.14 -7.99 -20.78
CA ASP A 217 -13.39 -9.32 -21.29
C ASP A 217 -12.07 -10.11 -21.54
N LYS A 218 -11.88 -10.65 -22.72
CA LYS A 218 -10.71 -11.48 -23.11
C LYS A 218 -9.38 -10.77 -22.92
N LYS A 219 -9.33 -9.44 -23.17
CA LYS A 219 -8.10 -8.66 -23.00
C LYS A 219 -7.73 -8.54 -21.53
N LEU A 220 -8.72 -8.29 -20.68
CA LEU A 220 -8.51 -8.25 -19.24
C LEU A 220 -8.13 -9.63 -18.68
N ALA A 221 -8.80 -10.70 -19.13
CA ALA A 221 -8.49 -12.07 -18.74
C ALA A 221 -7.06 -12.47 -19.14
N ALA A 222 -6.64 -12.16 -20.38
CA ALA A 222 -5.29 -12.43 -20.85
C ALA A 222 -4.23 -11.64 -20.05
N TYR A 223 -4.54 -10.41 -19.70
CA TYR A 223 -3.68 -9.56 -18.88
C TYR A 223 -3.50 -10.11 -17.44
N VAL A 224 -4.61 -10.54 -16.80
CA VAL A 224 -4.58 -11.17 -15.48
C VAL A 224 -3.84 -12.51 -15.51
N ALA A 225 -3.96 -13.28 -16.59
CA ALA A 225 -3.21 -14.52 -16.78
C ALA A 225 -1.69 -14.30 -16.77
N GLY A 226 -1.20 -13.08 -17.08
CA GLY A 226 0.19 -12.69 -16.92
C GLY A 226 0.67 -12.53 -15.46
N GLY A 227 -0.23 -12.69 -14.47
CA GLY A 227 0.10 -12.62 -13.04
C GLY A 227 -0.16 -11.25 -12.39
N ILE A 228 -0.77 -10.32 -13.09
CA ILE A 228 -1.16 -9.01 -12.53
C ILE A 228 -2.14 -9.22 -11.39
N SER A 229 -1.91 -8.57 -10.24
CA SER A 229 -2.66 -8.76 -9.01
C SER A 229 -3.46 -7.54 -8.55
N SER A 230 -3.23 -6.35 -9.15
CA SER A 230 -3.90 -5.11 -8.74
C SER A 230 -4.16 -4.18 -9.93
N CYS A 231 -5.06 -3.22 -9.74
CA CYS A 231 -5.30 -2.16 -10.71
C CYS A 231 -5.90 -0.90 -10.03
N HIS A 232 -5.48 0.28 -10.50
CA HIS A 232 -5.94 1.58 -10.03
C HIS A 232 -6.78 2.35 -11.08
N GLU A 233 -7.15 1.73 -12.21
CA GLU A 233 -7.79 2.41 -13.35
C GLU A 233 -9.33 2.29 -13.47
N PRO A 234 -10.05 1.44 -12.71
CA PRO A 234 -11.50 1.43 -12.80
C PRO A 234 -12.12 2.77 -12.37
N ILE A 235 -13.10 3.24 -13.15
CA ILE A 235 -13.75 4.54 -12.93
C ILE A 235 -15.22 4.44 -12.49
N ASN A 236 -15.76 3.23 -12.40
CA ASN A 236 -17.13 2.97 -11.97
C ASN A 236 -17.29 1.57 -11.40
N ALA A 237 -18.43 1.32 -10.75
CA ALA A 237 -18.74 0.05 -10.09
C ALA A 237 -18.66 -1.17 -11.04
N ALA A 238 -19.12 -1.05 -12.29
CA ALA A 238 -19.11 -2.17 -13.25
C ALA A 238 -17.68 -2.62 -13.57
N GLN A 239 -16.76 -1.66 -13.80
CA GLN A 239 -15.36 -1.95 -14.05
C GLN A 239 -14.66 -2.52 -12.81
N VAL A 240 -15.00 -2.05 -11.62
CA VAL A 240 -14.49 -2.60 -10.36
C VAL A 240 -14.93 -4.05 -10.23
N LEU A 241 -16.22 -4.36 -10.41
CA LEU A 241 -16.75 -5.71 -10.32
C LEU A 241 -16.10 -6.68 -11.32
N GLU A 242 -15.92 -6.26 -12.55
CA GLU A 242 -15.27 -7.08 -13.57
C GLU A 242 -13.88 -7.53 -13.10
N ARG A 243 -13.12 -6.63 -12.51
CA ARG A 243 -11.76 -6.92 -12.03
C ARG A 243 -11.73 -7.72 -10.73
N LEU A 244 -12.62 -7.41 -9.78
CA LEU A 244 -12.75 -8.19 -8.55
C LEU A 244 -13.11 -9.65 -8.85
N ARG A 245 -14.00 -9.89 -9.82
CA ARG A 245 -14.38 -11.26 -10.26
C ARG A 245 -13.21 -12.05 -10.85
N MET A 246 -12.17 -11.36 -11.29
CA MET A 246 -10.91 -11.95 -11.77
C MET A 246 -9.81 -12.03 -10.71
N GLY A 247 -10.12 -11.62 -9.46
CA GLY A 247 -9.18 -11.69 -8.34
C GLY A 247 -8.21 -10.51 -8.22
N LEU A 248 -8.43 -9.42 -8.97
CA LEU A 248 -7.61 -8.21 -8.84
C LEU A 248 -7.99 -7.41 -7.60
N HIS A 249 -6.99 -6.94 -6.87
CA HIS A 249 -7.16 -5.86 -5.88
C HIS A 249 -7.38 -4.53 -6.58
N ILE A 250 -8.35 -3.76 -6.08
CA ILE A 250 -8.68 -2.45 -6.66
C ILE A 250 -8.24 -1.33 -5.74
N MET A 251 -7.50 -0.40 -6.30
CA MET A 251 -7.15 0.87 -5.66
C MET A 251 -8.11 1.93 -6.16
N VAL A 252 -8.88 2.52 -5.25
CA VAL A 252 -9.87 3.55 -5.59
C VAL A 252 -9.16 4.87 -5.84
N ARG A 253 -9.46 5.49 -6.96
CA ARG A 253 -8.85 6.74 -7.38
C ARG A 253 -9.71 7.92 -6.96
N GLU A 254 -9.19 8.71 -6.01
CA GLU A 254 -9.83 9.94 -5.56
C GLU A 254 -8.76 10.99 -5.29
N GLY A 255 -8.76 12.06 -6.05
CA GLY A 255 -7.74 13.10 -5.94
C GLY A 255 -8.13 14.36 -6.68
N SER A 256 -7.17 15.25 -6.93
CA SER A 256 -7.40 16.52 -7.60
C SER A 256 -7.71 16.37 -9.11
N ILE A 257 -7.16 15.34 -9.75
CA ILE A 257 -7.30 15.10 -11.21
C ILE A 257 -8.45 14.15 -11.50
N ARG A 258 -8.58 13.09 -10.70
CA ARG A 258 -9.60 12.03 -10.86
C ARG A 258 -10.45 11.95 -9.60
N ARG A 259 -11.74 11.85 -9.76
CA ARG A 259 -12.73 11.78 -8.67
C ARG A 259 -13.73 10.69 -8.96
N ASP A 260 -13.26 9.44 -8.86
CA ASP A 260 -14.01 8.26 -9.26
C ASP A 260 -14.76 7.60 -8.09
N LEU A 261 -14.52 8.03 -6.84
CA LEU A 261 -15.07 7.42 -5.64
C LEU A 261 -16.61 7.35 -5.65
N ALA A 262 -17.28 8.41 -6.06
CA ALA A 262 -18.75 8.46 -6.08
C ALA A 262 -19.36 7.42 -7.04
N GLU A 263 -18.74 7.22 -8.21
CA GLU A 263 -19.19 6.22 -9.18
C GLU A 263 -18.80 4.79 -8.77
N ILE A 264 -17.65 4.62 -8.15
CA ILE A 264 -17.20 3.32 -7.62
C ILE A 264 -18.07 2.91 -6.42
N ALA A 265 -18.44 3.84 -5.54
CA ALA A 265 -19.27 3.57 -4.36
C ALA A 265 -20.65 2.96 -4.69
N LYS A 266 -21.14 3.10 -5.93
CA LYS A 266 -22.36 2.43 -6.41
C LYS A 266 -22.23 0.88 -6.42
N ILE A 267 -21.04 0.34 -6.17
CA ILE A 267 -20.83 -1.11 -6.01
C ILE A 267 -21.69 -1.69 -4.89
N LYS A 268 -21.96 -0.92 -3.83
CA LYS A 268 -22.85 -1.32 -2.74
C LYS A 268 -24.26 -1.69 -3.20
N ASP A 269 -24.71 -1.12 -4.33
CA ASP A 269 -26.04 -1.36 -4.87
C ASP A 269 -26.11 -2.68 -5.66
N THR A 270 -25.02 -3.39 -5.80
CA THR A 270 -24.91 -4.65 -6.55
C THR A 270 -25.11 -5.90 -5.69
N GLY A 271 -25.29 -5.76 -4.36
CA GLY A 271 -25.48 -6.85 -3.43
C GLY A 271 -24.22 -7.71 -3.19
N ILE A 272 -23.05 -7.16 -3.43
CA ILE A 272 -21.76 -7.76 -3.06
C ILE A 272 -21.31 -7.13 -1.76
N ASP A 273 -21.08 -7.95 -0.74
CA ASP A 273 -20.56 -7.58 0.57
C ASP A 273 -19.02 -7.59 0.58
#